data_86f313bbb90bea221a294bf84be1277c
#
_entry.id   86f313bbb90bea221a294bf84be1277c
#
_cell.length_a   1.000
_cell.length_b   1.000
_cell.length_c   1.000
_cell.angle_alpha   90.00
_cell.angle_beta   90.00
_cell.angle_gamma   90.00
#
_symmetry.space_group_name_H-M   'P 1'
#
loop_
_entity.id
_entity.type
_entity.pdbx_description
1 polymer ?
#
loop_
_entity_poly.entity_id
_entity_poly.type
_entity_poly.pdbx_seq_one_letter_code
_entity_poly.pdbx_strand_id
1 'polypeptide(L)'
;MDKKSHSTMEMSDPTSRPGIAVKRDNMDEYNWPDRSISYASRNFDQLKRGEYYINAKPVHSIGFLNFTLFKETPEFNALYQLLNIKTKRLYSEKFSIHVIDLSRIDLATEEDRHYGIDRWAKLFKTKTWEDLRMITKNNETMQKAADSLYQLNSDAVARQCAQSRANAPPCLHLKPHAAYSYLF
;
A
#
# COMPACT_ATOMS: atom_id res chain seq x y z
N MET A 1 -13.55 -18.85 20.85
CA MET A 1 -13.18 -18.76 19.41
C MET A 1 -13.36 -17.30 18.98
N ASP A 2 -12.34 -16.50 19.25
CA ASP A 2 -12.41 -15.05 19.03
C ASP A 2 -12.02 -14.69 17.60
N LYS A 3 -13.01 -14.21 16.85
CA LYS A 3 -12.76 -13.54 15.56
C LYS A 3 -12.22 -12.14 15.83
N LYS A 4 -10.90 -11.96 15.80
CA LYS A 4 -10.29 -10.64 15.73
C LYS A 4 -10.63 -10.01 14.38
N SER A 5 -11.49 -9.01 14.42
CA SER A 5 -11.82 -8.13 13.31
C SER A 5 -10.58 -7.32 12.91
N HIS A 6 -10.07 -7.54 11.71
CA HIS A 6 -8.99 -6.73 11.15
C HIS A 6 -9.59 -5.47 10.52
N SER A 7 -9.23 -4.33 11.08
CA SER A 7 -9.60 -3.01 10.58
C SER A 7 -8.94 -2.77 9.21
N THR A 8 -9.74 -2.81 8.18
CA THR A 8 -9.36 -2.38 6.83
C THR A 8 -9.57 -0.87 6.76
N MET A 9 -8.51 -0.10 6.57
CA MET A 9 -8.61 1.32 6.33
C MET A 9 -8.85 1.51 4.83
N GLU A 10 -10.13 1.52 4.43
CA GLU A 10 -10.55 1.94 3.10
C GLU A 10 -10.62 3.47 3.07
N MET A 11 -9.71 4.11 2.34
CA MET A 11 -9.89 5.48 1.91
C MET A 11 -10.61 5.45 0.55
N SER A 12 -11.91 5.51 0.58
CA SER A 12 -12.73 5.78 -0.60
C SER A 12 -13.01 7.28 -0.70
N ASP A 13 -12.31 7.96 -1.60
CA ASP A 13 -12.61 9.32 -2.02
C ASP A 13 -13.68 9.25 -3.12
N PRO A 14 -14.82 9.94 -3.01
CA PRO A 14 -15.89 9.93 -4.01
C PRO A 14 -15.54 10.66 -5.31
N THR A 15 -14.42 11.36 -5.41
CA THR A 15 -13.98 12.08 -6.61
C THR A 15 -12.83 11.39 -7.34
N SER A 16 -13.17 10.32 -8.11
CA SER A 16 -12.45 9.79 -9.29
C SER A 16 -10.91 9.74 -9.24
N ARG A 17 -10.31 9.16 -8.18
CA ARG A 17 -8.91 8.74 -8.22
C ARG A 17 -8.83 7.21 -8.21
N PRO A 18 -7.86 6.58 -8.93
CA PRO A 18 -7.63 5.15 -8.79
C PRO A 18 -7.34 4.85 -7.32
N GLY A 19 -8.11 3.91 -6.73
CA GLY A 19 -7.94 3.53 -5.33
C GLY A 19 -6.57 2.86 -5.13
N ILE A 20 -5.70 3.48 -4.35
CA ILE A 20 -4.44 2.87 -3.90
C ILE A 20 -4.75 2.15 -2.59
N ALA A 21 -4.85 0.83 -2.65
CA ALA A 21 -4.96 0.01 -1.45
C ALA A 21 -3.55 -0.37 -0.96
N VAL A 22 -3.07 0.27 0.09
CA VAL A 22 -1.83 -0.12 0.77
C VAL A 22 -2.22 -1.06 1.91
N LYS A 23 -1.94 -2.36 1.78
CA LYS A 23 -2.21 -3.34 2.82
C LYS A 23 -0.93 -4.00 3.30
N ARG A 24 -0.70 -3.97 4.62
CA ARG A 24 0.35 -4.71 5.33
C ARG A 24 -0.28 -5.93 5.98
N ASP A 25 0.09 -7.12 5.55
CA ASP A 25 -0.24 -8.36 6.27
C ASP A 25 0.92 -9.35 6.20
N ASN A 26 1.44 -9.72 7.36
CA ASN A 26 2.45 -10.75 7.53
C ASN A 26 1.89 -12.18 7.51
N MET A 27 0.58 -12.37 7.27
CA MET A 27 -0.06 -13.68 7.49
C MET A 27 -0.58 -14.37 6.23
N ASP A 28 -0.53 -13.75 5.05
CA ASP A 28 -1.19 -14.33 3.87
C ASP A 28 -0.35 -14.24 2.58
N GLU A 29 0.92 -14.65 2.64
CA GLU A 29 1.76 -14.73 1.44
C GLU A 29 1.08 -15.55 0.34
N TYR A 30 0.41 -16.65 0.71
CA TYR A 30 -0.23 -17.59 -0.21
C TYR A 30 -1.53 -17.06 -0.84
N ASN A 31 -2.22 -16.11 -0.21
CA ASN A 31 -3.53 -15.64 -0.65
C ASN A 31 -3.49 -14.28 -1.35
N TRP A 32 -2.31 -13.69 -1.51
CA TRP A 32 -2.20 -12.36 -2.12
C TRP A 32 -2.79 -12.28 -3.55
N PRO A 33 -2.53 -13.22 -4.47
CA PRO A 33 -3.10 -13.17 -5.82
C PRO A 33 -4.64 -13.12 -5.79
N ASP A 34 -5.29 -14.01 -5.04
CA ASP A 34 -6.75 -14.08 -4.95
C ASP A 34 -7.34 -12.82 -4.31
N ARG A 35 -6.69 -12.31 -3.27
CA ARG A 35 -7.09 -11.09 -2.59
C ARG A 35 -6.98 -9.86 -3.48
N SER A 36 -5.85 -9.68 -4.15
CA SER A 36 -5.61 -8.55 -5.05
C SER A 36 -6.60 -8.53 -6.21
N ILE A 37 -6.89 -9.68 -6.81
CA ILE A 37 -7.93 -9.84 -7.83
C ILE A 37 -9.30 -9.48 -7.26
N SER A 38 -9.64 -9.99 -6.06
CA SER A 38 -10.94 -9.72 -5.43
C SER A 38 -11.14 -8.22 -5.17
N TYR A 39 -10.12 -7.52 -4.64
CA TYR A 39 -10.21 -6.07 -4.40
C TYR A 39 -10.27 -5.27 -5.70
N ALA A 40 -9.43 -5.60 -6.68
CA ALA A 40 -9.45 -4.93 -7.97
C ALA A 40 -10.78 -5.12 -8.69
N SER A 41 -11.38 -6.31 -8.61
CA SER A 41 -12.69 -6.60 -9.20
C SER A 41 -13.82 -5.81 -8.55
N ARG A 42 -13.82 -5.68 -7.22
CA ARG A 42 -14.80 -4.83 -6.51
C ARG A 42 -14.69 -3.36 -6.91
N ASN A 43 -13.46 -2.88 -7.08
CA ASN A 43 -13.24 -1.51 -7.53
C ASN A 43 -13.60 -1.32 -9.01
N PHE A 44 -13.55 -2.37 -9.83
CA PHE A 44 -13.97 -2.32 -11.22
C PHE A 44 -15.49 -2.36 -11.38
N ASP A 45 -16.19 -3.04 -10.48
CA ASP A 45 -17.64 -3.19 -10.47
C ASP A 45 -18.34 -2.01 -9.76
N GLN A 46 -18.12 -0.78 -10.28
CA GLN A 46 -18.69 0.45 -9.73
C GLN A 46 -19.81 1.05 -10.61
N LEU A 47 -20.23 0.34 -11.64
CA LEU A 47 -21.30 0.79 -12.51
C LEU A 47 -22.65 0.71 -11.79
N LYS A 48 -23.45 1.76 -11.94
CA LYS A 48 -24.82 1.78 -11.45
C LYS A 48 -25.73 1.03 -12.44
N ARG A 49 -26.85 0.57 -11.92
CA ARG A 49 -27.87 -0.12 -12.76
C ARG A 49 -28.28 0.78 -13.92
N GLY A 50 -28.12 0.27 -15.15
CA GLY A 50 -28.47 0.99 -16.39
C GLY A 50 -27.32 1.78 -17.01
N GLU A 51 -26.12 1.82 -16.38
CA GLU A 51 -24.94 2.42 -17.02
C GLU A 51 -24.32 1.48 -18.05
N TYR A 52 -23.75 2.05 -19.11
CA TYR A 52 -23.06 1.27 -20.14
C TYR A 52 -21.69 0.80 -19.65
N TYR A 53 -21.31 -0.43 -19.94
CA TYR A 53 -20.00 -1.00 -19.57
C TYR A 53 -18.80 -0.24 -20.13
N ILE A 54 -18.98 0.50 -21.23
CA ILE A 54 -17.90 1.37 -21.76
C ILE A 54 -17.48 2.44 -20.77
N ASN A 55 -18.37 2.84 -19.86
CA ASN A 55 -18.13 3.86 -18.84
C ASN A 55 -17.37 3.32 -17.63
N ALA A 56 -17.11 2.00 -17.56
CA ALA A 56 -16.31 1.42 -16.48
C ALA A 56 -14.94 2.09 -16.45
N LYS A 57 -14.58 2.64 -15.29
CA LYS A 57 -13.30 3.32 -15.08
C LYS A 57 -12.16 2.29 -15.01
N PRO A 58 -10.96 2.64 -15.47
CA PRO A 58 -9.78 1.80 -15.25
C PRO A 58 -9.49 1.60 -13.77
N VAL A 59 -9.08 0.40 -13.40
CA VAL A 59 -8.63 0.07 -12.05
C VAL A 59 -7.18 -0.39 -12.12
N HIS A 60 -6.34 0.32 -11.39
CA HIS A 60 -4.93 0.01 -11.17
C HIS A 60 -4.75 -0.30 -9.68
N SER A 61 -4.65 -1.57 -9.33
CA SER A 61 -4.38 -2.00 -7.96
C SER A 61 -2.88 -2.05 -7.74
N ILE A 62 -2.38 -1.41 -6.68
CA ILE A 62 -0.94 -1.41 -6.35
C ILE A 62 -0.77 -2.08 -4.99
N GLY A 63 0.00 -3.15 -4.95
CA GLY A 63 0.38 -3.86 -3.73
C GLY A 63 1.84 -3.66 -3.38
N PHE A 64 2.12 -3.22 -2.15
CA PHE A 64 3.45 -3.20 -1.58
C PHE A 64 3.60 -4.41 -0.66
N LEU A 65 4.47 -5.33 -1.04
CA LEU A 65 4.71 -6.57 -0.30
C LEU A 65 6.08 -6.53 0.38
N ASN A 66 6.16 -7.03 1.59
CA ASN A 66 7.44 -7.21 2.28
C ASN A 66 7.94 -8.66 2.19
N PHE A 67 7.55 -9.34 1.13
CA PHE A 67 7.94 -10.71 0.80
C PHE A 67 7.89 -10.92 -0.71
N THR A 68 8.67 -11.89 -1.21
CA THR A 68 8.70 -12.26 -2.63
C THR A 68 7.52 -13.18 -2.96
N LEU A 69 6.63 -12.72 -3.86
CA LEU A 69 5.41 -13.44 -4.21
C LEU A 69 5.71 -14.75 -4.97
N PHE A 70 6.59 -14.70 -5.96
CA PHE A 70 7.02 -15.86 -6.74
C PHE A 70 8.52 -16.06 -6.59
N LYS A 71 8.91 -17.01 -5.74
CA LYS A 71 10.31 -17.26 -5.37
C LYS A 71 11.16 -17.77 -6.52
N GLU A 72 10.53 -18.42 -7.50
CA GLU A 72 11.17 -18.95 -8.70
C GLU A 72 11.57 -17.84 -9.69
N THR A 73 10.81 -16.76 -9.70
CA THR A 73 11.04 -15.60 -10.59
C THR A 73 10.90 -14.31 -9.78
N PRO A 74 11.87 -13.99 -8.92
CA PRO A 74 11.78 -12.80 -8.08
C PRO A 74 11.90 -11.52 -8.93
N GLU A 75 10.96 -10.60 -8.73
CA GLU A 75 10.93 -9.30 -9.39
C GLU A 75 10.71 -8.20 -8.33
N PHE A 76 11.30 -7.03 -8.55
CA PHE A 76 11.05 -5.88 -7.69
C PHE A 76 9.69 -5.24 -8.01
N ASN A 77 9.39 -5.06 -9.30
CA ASN A 77 8.19 -4.42 -9.80
C ASN A 77 7.58 -5.29 -10.90
N ALA A 78 6.42 -5.87 -10.61
CA ALA A 78 5.71 -6.74 -11.53
C ALA A 78 4.35 -6.13 -11.90
N LEU A 79 4.01 -6.20 -13.20
CA LEU A 79 2.72 -5.77 -13.74
C LEU A 79 1.93 -6.96 -14.25
N TYR A 80 0.76 -7.19 -13.69
CA TYR A 80 -0.17 -8.23 -14.13
C TYR A 80 -1.36 -7.61 -14.84
N GLN A 81 -1.66 -8.19 -16.02
CA GLN A 81 -2.77 -7.77 -16.89
C GLN A 81 -3.50 -8.98 -17.48
N LEU A 82 -4.71 -8.79 -17.95
CA LEU A 82 -5.48 -9.83 -18.63
C LEU A 82 -5.00 -9.98 -20.08
N LEU A 83 -4.41 -11.12 -20.40
CA LEU A 83 -3.86 -11.42 -21.72
C LEU A 83 -4.47 -12.69 -22.32
N ASN A 84 -4.56 -12.72 -23.66
CA ASN A 84 -4.77 -13.97 -24.37
C ASN A 84 -3.54 -14.86 -24.22
N ILE A 85 -3.71 -16.06 -23.69
CA ILE A 85 -2.59 -16.96 -23.36
C ILE A 85 -1.77 -17.36 -24.60
N LYS A 86 -2.44 -17.54 -25.75
CA LYS A 86 -1.80 -17.97 -27.00
C LYS A 86 -1.07 -16.83 -27.71
N THR A 87 -1.77 -15.70 -27.89
CA THR A 87 -1.28 -14.59 -28.71
C THR A 87 -0.58 -13.51 -27.92
N LYS A 88 -0.65 -13.57 -26.58
CA LYS A 88 -0.18 -12.52 -25.64
C LYS A 88 -0.82 -11.16 -25.88
N ARG A 89 -1.91 -11.10 -26.66
CA ARG A 89 -2.64 -9.87 -26.88
C ARG A 89 -3.34 -9.42 -25.60
N LEU A 90 -3.18 -8.15 -25.24
CA LEU A 90 -3.87 -7.52 -24.14
C LEU A 90 -5.39 -7.54 -24.39
N TYR A 91 -6.13 -8.03 -23.41
CA TYR A 91 -7.59 -8.13 -23.50
C TYR A 91 -8.26 -6.78 -23.18
N SER A 92 -7.77 -6.08 -22.14
CA SER A 92 -8.27 -4.79 -21.74
C SER A 92 -7.18 -4.03 -20.98
N GLU A 93 -7.06 -2.72 -21.24
CA GLU A 93 -6.19 -1.81 -20.50
C GLU A 93 -6.81 -1.34 -19.18
N LYS A 94 -8.10 -1.60 -18.97
CA LYS A 94 -8.85 -1.09 -17.82
C LYS A 94 -8.59 -1.85 -16.50
N PHE A 95 -7.82 -2.93 -16.52
CA PHE A 95 -7.58 -3.74 -15.34
C PHE A 95 -6.11 -4.11 -15.23
N SER A 96 -5.46 -3.67 -14.18
CA SER A 96 -4.08 -4.03 -13.89
C SER A 96 -3.80 -4.16 -12.39
N ILE A 97 -2.86 -5.04 -12.06
CA ILE A 97 -2.36 -5.23 -10.71
C ILE A 97 -0.85 -5.03 -10.74
N HIS A 98 -0.36 -4.05 -10.01
CA HIS A 98 1.06 -3.82 -9.79
C HIS A 98 1.46 -4.42 -8.45
N VAL A 99 2.57 -5.13 -8.44
CA VAL A 99 3.15 -5.70 -7.21
C VAL A 99 4.57 -5.16 -7.07
N ILE A 100 4.83 -4.49 -5.95
CA ILE A 100 6.15 -3.95 -5.61
C ILE A 100 6.66 -4.72 -4.41
N ASP A 101 7.71 -5.51 -4.61
CA ASP A 101 8.36 -6.29 -3.56
C ASP A 101 9.39 -5.42 -2.82
N LEU A 102 9.03 -4.96 -1.63
CA LEU A 102 9.90 -4.14 -0.79
C LEU A 102 11.12 -4.91 -0.28
N SER A 103 11.09 -6.25 -0.29
CA SER A 103 12.23 -7.07 0.11
C SER A 103 13.30 -7.16 -0.98
N ARG A 104 12.93 -6.84 -2.24
CA ARG A 104 13.77 -7.00 -3.43
C ARG A 104 14.04 -5.69 -4.18
N ILE A 105 14.18 -4.60 -3.47
CA ILE A 105 14.55 -3.29 -4.05
C ILE A 105 15.89 -3.36 -4.79
N ASP A 106 16.76 -4.30 -4.43
CA ASP A 106 18.03 -4.61 -5.10
C ASP A 106 17.83 -5.00 -6.57
N LEU A 107 16.69 -5.61 -6.93
CA LEU A 107 16.33 -6.00 -8.29
C LEU A 107 15.69 -4.88 -9.12
N ALA A 108 15.62 -3.66 -8.62
CA ALA A 108 15.08 -2.53 -9.36
C ALA A 108 15.82 -2.32 -10.67
N THR A 109 15.07 -2.27 -11.77
CA THR A 109 15.60 -2.04 -13.12
C THR A 109 16.01 -0.56 -13.31
N GLU A 110 16.68 -0.25 -14.41
CA GLU A 110 16.97 1.14 -14.80
C GLU A 110 15.69 1.94 -15.01
N GLU A 111 14.66 1.31 -15.55
CA GLU A 111 13.35 1.92 -15.74
C GLU A 111 12.67 2.24 -14.41
N ASP A 112 12.69 1.32 -13.44
CA ASP A 112 12.15 1.56 -12.10
C ASP A 112 12.84 2.74 -11.40
N ARG A 113 14.16 2.86 -11.56
CA ARG A 113 14.95 3.97 -11.03
C ARG A 113 14.66 5.28 -11.75
N HIS A 114 14.49 5.23 -13.08
CA HIS A 114 14.13 6.40 -13.87
C HIS A 114 12.79 7.00 -13.40
N TYR A 115 11.78 6.16 -13.19
CA TYR A 115 10.48 6.58 -12.66
C TYR A 115 10.47 6.77 -11.15
N GLY A 116 11.55 6.46 -10.46
CA GLY A 116 11.71 6.65 -9.01
C GLY A 116 10.89 5.67 -8.17
N ILE A 117 10.45 4.54 -8.73
CA ILE A 117 9.69 3.50 -8.03
C ILE A 117 10.49 2.94 -6.87
N ASP A 118 11.80 2.74 -7.05
CA ASP A 118 12.73 2.30 -6.02
C ASP A 118 12.82 3.27 -4.84
N ARG A 119 12.71 4.59 -5.10
CA ARG A 119 12.71 5.61 -4.05
C ARG A 119 11.44 5.54 -3.21
N TRP A 120 10.28 5.39 -3.88
CA TRP A 120 9.02 5.18 -3.17
C TRP A 120 9.02 3.90 -2.35
N ALA A 121 9.56 2.80 -2.88
CA ALA A 121 9.71 1.55 -2.15
C ALA A 121 10.60 1.71 -0.91
N LYS A 122 11.74 2.42 -1.04
CA LYS A 122 12.61 2.77 0.09
C LYS A 122 11.86 3.59 1.14
N LEU A 123 11.06 4.57 0.72
CA LEU A 123 10.25 5.38 1.64
C LEU A 123 9.29 4.50 2.45
N PHE A 124 8.60 3.56 1.81
CA PHE A 124 7.69 2.65 2.50
C PHE A 124 8.41 1.61 3.38
N LYS A 125 9.67 1.30 3.10
CA LYS A 125 10.49 0.38 3.90
C LYS A 125 11.18 1.05 5.08
N THR A 126 11.29 2.36 5.07
CA THR A 126 12.03 3.14 6.08
C THR A 126 11.40 3.01 7.46
N LYS A 127 12.22 2.80 8.47
CA LYS A 127 11.81 2.59 9.86
C LYS A 127 12.04 3.81 10.75
N THR A 128 12.87 4.76 10.32
CA THR A 128 13.24 5.93 11.10
C THR A 128 12.84 7.21 10.39
N TRP A 129 12.58 8.26 11.15
CA TRP A 129 12.26 9.58 10.61
C TRP A 129 13.47 10.26 9.97
N GLU A 130 14.66 9.96 10.46
CA GLU A 130 15.92 10.45 9.92
C GLU A 130 16.13 9.94 8.50
N ASP A 131 15.98 8.63 8.28
CA ASP A 131 16.08 8.01 6.95
C ASP A 131 15.00 8.53 6.01
N LEU A 132 13.76 8.67 6.52
CA LEU A 132 12.65 9.21 5.75
C LEU A 132 12.96 10.62 5.22
N ARG A 133 13.48 11.50 6.09
CA ARG A 133 13.90 12.85 5.70
C ARG A 133 15.04 12.84 4.68
N MET A 134 16.00 11.93 4.81
CA MET A 134 17.10 11.80 3.83
C MET A 134 16.59 11.38 2.46
N ILE A 135 15.69 10.40 2.39
CA ILE A 135 15.13 9.89 1.13
C ILE A 135 14.30 10.97 0.43
N THR A 136 13.58 11.78 1.18
CA THR A 136 12.62 12.77 0.63
C THR A 136 13.25 14.14 0.35
N LYS A 137 14.48 14.42 0.80
CA LYS A 137 15.12 15.74 0.81
C LYS A 137 15.07 16.50 -0.53
N ASN A 138 15.08 15.80 -1.66
CA ASN A 138 15.14 16.40 -3.00
C ASN A 138 13.85 16.19 -3.81
N ASN A 139 12.75 15.82 -3.16
CA ASN A 139 11.49 15.57 -3.87
C ASN A 139 10.30 16.08 -3.05
N GLU A 140 9.71 17.19 -3.48
CA GLU A 140 8.62 17.86 -2.78
C GLU A 140 7.38 16.95 -2.62
N THR A 141 7.06 16.15 -3.63
CA THR A 141 5.93 15.21 -3.58
C THR A 141 6.14 14.14 -2.51
N MET A 142 7.36 13.60 -2.43
CA MET A 142 7.73 12.63 -1.41
C MET A 142 7.77 13.25 -0.01
N GLN A 143 8.19 14.52 0.11
CA GLN A 143 8.12 15.25 1.39
C GLN A 143 6.69 15.40 1.87
N LYS A 144 5.78 15.83 1.00
CA LYS A 144 4.34 15.93 1.33
C LYS A 144 3.74 14.58 1.75
N ALA A 145 4.14 13.49 1.08
CA ALA A 145 3.71 12.14 1.47
C ALA A 145 4.29 11.74 2.85
N ALA A 146 5.55 12.03 3.10
CA ALA A 146 6.19 11.78 4.39
C ALA A 146 5.53 12.58 5.53
N ASP A 147 5.22 13.85 5.30
CA ASP A 147 4.52 14.71 6.26
C ASP A 147 3.12 14.17 6.57
N SER A 148 2.41 13.70 5.55
CA SER A 148 1.10 13.07 5.71
C SER A 148 1.18 11.77 6.53
N LEU A 149 2.18 10.94 6.27
CA LEU A 149 2.44 9.74 7.07
C LEU A 149 2.78 10.08 8.52
N TYR A 150 3.57 11.14 8.73
CA TYR A 150 3.90 11.63 10.07
C TYR A 150 2.65 12.06 10.84
N GLN A 151 1.80 12.88 10.21
CA GLN A 151 0.56 13.35 10.84
C GLN A 151 -0.37 12.17 11.20
N LEU A 152 -0.60 11.24 10.27
CA LEU A 152 -1.44 10.07 10.51
C LEU A 152 -0.94 9.22 11.68
N ASN A 153 0.38 9.03 11.79
CA ASN A 153 0.96 8.29 12.90
C ASN A 153 0.90 9.07 14.22
N SER A 154 1.16 10.36 14.18
CA SER A 154 1.04 11.24 15.35
C SER A 154 -0.38 11.25 15.90
N ASP A 155 -1.39 11.32 15.05
CA ASP A 155 -2.80 11.29 15.44
C ASP A 155 -3.22 9.90 15.97
N ALA A 156 -2.70 8.82 15.41
CA ALA A 156 -2.94 7.46 15.91
C ALA A 156 -2.32 7.27 17.29
N VAL A 157 -1.09 7.71 17.49
CA VAL A 157 -0.39 7.69 18.79
C VAL A 157 -1.11 8.59 19.80
N ALA A 158 -1.52 9.80 19.40
CA ALA A 158 -2.26 10.72 20.27
C ALA A 158 -3.60 10.10 20.72
N ARG A 159 -4.35 9.46 19.81
CA ARG A 159 -5.60 8.74 20.14
C ARG A 159 -5.34 7.55 21.05
N GLN A 160 -4.31 6.77 20.82
CA GLN A 160 -3.94 5.63 21.66
C GLN A 160 -3.50 6.10 23.05
N CYS A 161 -2.71 7.18 23.15
CA CYS A 161 -2.33 7.78 24.41
C CYS A 161 -3.54 8.35 25.16
N ALA A 162 -4.50 8.98 24.47
CA ALA A 162 -5.73 9.47 25.07
C ALA A 162 -6.60 8.33 25.61
N GLN A 163 -6.75 7.25 24.83
CA GLN A 163 -7.47 6.04 25.26
C GLN A 163 -6.80 5.32 26.43
N SER A 164 -5.48 5.22 26.40
CA SER A 164 -4.70 4.63 27.50
C SER A 164 -4.80 5.47 28.79
N ARG A 165 -4.84 6.81 28.67
CA ARG A 165 -5.06 7.72 29.81
C ARG A 165 -6.47 7.61 30.36
N ALA A 166 -7.48 7.41 29.52
CA ALA A 166 -8.86 7.22 29.95
C ALA A 166 -9.07 5.89 30.67
N ASN A 167 -8.22 4.87 30.38
CA ASN A 167 -8.33 3.51 30.92
C ASN A 167 -7.28 3.18 32.00
N ALA A 168 -6.36 4.09 32.32
CA ALA A 168 -5.28 3.85 33.29
C ALA A 168 -5.57 4.50 34.64
N PRO A 169 -5.25 3.82 35.77
CA PRO A 169 -5.10 4.48 37.04
C PRO A 169 -3.93 5.49 36.97
N PRO A 170 -3.96 6.58 37.78
CA PRO A 170 -3.07 7.72 37.61
C PRO A 170 -1.63 7.36 37.99
N CYS A 171 -0.79 7.08 37.05
CA CYS A 171 0.69 7.12 37.11
C CYS A 171 1.30 6.25 36.01
N LEU A 172 1.65 6.88 34.88
CA LEU A 172 2.84 6.49 34.12
C LEU A 172 3.12 7.54 33.04
N HIS A 173 4.13 8.36 33.27
CA HIS A 173 4.70 9.25 32.26
C HIS A 173 5.47 8.39 31.22
N LEU A 174 4.84 8.08 30.09
CA LEU A 174 5.53 7.52 28.94
C LEU A 174 6.27 8.64 28.20
N LYS A 175 7.60 8.56 28.17
CA LYS A 175 8.46 9.47 27.40
C LYS A 175 8.19 9.34 25.90
N PRO A 176 8.36 10.41 25.09
CA PRO A 176 8.04 10.44 23.66
C PRO A 176 8.80 9.43 22.79
N HIS A 177 9.85 8.78 23.31
CA HIS A 177 10.68 7.83 22.56
C HIS A 177 10.04 6.47 22.26
N ALA A 178 8.90 6.11 22.87
CA ALA A 178 8.23 4.84 22.62
C ALA A 178 7.33 4.85 21.37
N ALA A 179 7.15 5.99 20.71
CA ALA A 179 6.24 6.15 19.56
C ALA A 179 6.77 5.54 18.24
N TYR A 180 8.05 5.13 18.21
CA TYR A 180 8.71 4.69 16.97
C TYR A 180 8.57 3.20 16.64
N SER A 181 8.05 2.38 17.55
CA SER A 181 7.97 0.93 17.35
C SER A 181 6.72 0.44 16.59
N TYR A 182 5.81 1.34 16.20
CA TYR A 182 4.55 0.97 15.55
C TYR A 182 4.43 1.37 14.07
N LEU A 183 5.54 1.74 13.43
CA LEU A 183 5.54 2.10 11.99
C LEU A 183 5.58 0.90 11.04
N PHE A 184 5.70 -0.35 11.58
CA PHE A 184 5.84 -1.55 10.74
C PHE A 184 5.08 -2.75 11.29
#